data_59570538a24fe275287895d8aee21d11
#
_entry.id   59570538a24fe275287895d8aee21d11
#
_cell.length_a   1.000
_cell.length_b   1.000
_cell.length_c   1.000
_cell.angle_alpha   90.00
_cell.angle_beta   90.00
_cell.angle_gamma   90.00
#
_symmetry.space_group_name_H-M   'P 1'
#
loop_
_entity.id
_entity.type
_entity.pdbx_description
1 polymer ?
#
loop_
_entity_poly.entity_id
_entity_poly.type
_entity_poly.pdbx_seq_one_letter_code
_entity_poly.pdbx_strand_id
1 'polypeptide(L)'
;MKTHTESEENYIKALYHLGGDQPVSNGDLAQRIGAKGSSVTQAVKRLGQKDLVNVVPYKGVQLTQQGIRLAKSILRKHRLWETFLVDKLGFGWDEVHPLAEQLEHIQSEELVDRLFKFLGSPKHDPHGDPIPERDGQMPPVLGQPIGAFTTGAEIRIVRVEDAGTEFFDQLETMNINLGNTYEIRAI
;
A
#
# COMPACT_ATOMS: atom_id res chain seq x y z
N MET A 1 11.33 -21.43 6.41
CA MET A 1 10.63 -20.46 5.53
C MET A 1 11.64 -19.91 4.52
N LYS A 2 11.30 -19.82 3.22
CA LYS A 2 12.16 -19.10 2.26
C LYS A 2 12.10 -17.62 2.62
N THR A 3 13.18 -17.04 3.11
CA THR A 3 13.31 -15.60 3.36
C THR A 3 13.33 -14.87 2.02
N HIS A 4 12.50 -13.85 1.88
CA HIS A 4 12.52 -12.94 0.75
C HIS A 4 13.47 -11.78 1.07
N THR A 5 14.14 -11.23 0.06
CA THR A 5 14.94 -10.00 0.23
C THR A 5 14.03 -8.79 0.15
N GLU A 6 14.41 -7.66 0.76
CA GLU A 6 13.70 -6.39 0.65
C GLU A 6 13.40 -6.02 -0.81
N SER A 7 14.38 -6.18 -1.69
CA SER A 7 14.19 -5.94 -3.13
C SER A 7 13.10 -6.84 -3.73
N GLU A 8 13.01 -8.12 -3.34
CA GLU A 8 11.96 -9.02 -3.82
C GLU A 8 10.58 -8.59 -3.28
N GLU A 9 10.51 -8.18 -2.02
CA GLU A 9 9.30 -7.68 -1.39
C GLU A 9 8.80 -6.40 -2.07
N ASN A 10 9.72 -5.47 -2.40
CA ASN A 10 9.40 -4.25 -3.13
C ASN A 10 8.84 -4.52 -4.53
N TYR A 11 9.39 -5.49 -5.26
CA TYR A 11 8.82 -5.91 -6.55
C TYR A 11 7.43 -6.51 -6.42
N ILE A 12 7.20 -7.34 -5.42
CA ILE A 12 5.88 -7.95 -5.13
C ILE A 12 4.86 -6.88 -4.75
N LYS A 13 5.23 -5.93 -3.87
CA LYS A 13 4.38 -4.80 -3.50
C LYS A 13 4.04 -3.94 -4.71
N ALA A 14 5.03 -3.58 -5.55
CA ALA A 14 4.82 -2.81 -6.77
C ALA A 14 3.88 -3.50 -7.76
N LEU A 15 4.05 -4.81 -7.99
CA LEU A 15 3.14 -5.59 -8.85
C LEU A 15 1.70 -5.58 -8.32
N TYR A 16 1.52 -5.71 -7.02
CA TYR A 16 0.20 -5.68 -6.40
C TYR A 16 -0.47 -4.32 -6.53
N HIS A 17 0.25 -3.23 -6.33
CA HIS A 17 -0.28 -1.86 -6.50
C HIS A 17 -0.64 -1.55 -7.95
N LEU A 18 0.17 -2.01 -8.92
CA LEU A 18 -0.06 -1.74 -10.34
C LEU A 18 -1.18 -2.58 -10.96
N GLY A 19 -1.32 -3.84 -10.55
CA GLY A 19 -2.21 -4.77 -11.23
C GLY A 19 -3.11 -5.62 -10.35
N GLY A 20 -2.87 -5.67 -9.05
CA GLY A 20 -3.59 -6.60 -8.17
C GLY A 20 -3.33 -8.05 -8.60
N ASP A 21 -4.35 -8.66 -9.18
CA ASP A 21 -4.30 -10.00 -9.77
C ASP A 21 -4.14 -9.98 -11.31
N GLN A 22 -4.03 -8.80 -11.93
CA GLN A 22 -3.87 -8.64 -13.38
C GLN A 22 -2.40 -8.56 -13.79
N PRO A 23 -2.05 -8.90 -15.05
CA PRO A 23 -0.69 -8.77 -15.55
C PRO A 23 -0.26 -7.31 -15.65
N VAL A 24 0.99 -7.03 -15.26
CA VAL A 24 1.66 -5.72 -15.32
C VAL A 24 2.80 -5.77 -16.32
N SER A 25 2.93 -4.75 -17.17
CA SER A 25 4.04 -4.68 -18.11
C SER A 25 5.39 -4.50 -17.40
N ASN A 26 6.46 -5.05 -17.98
CA ASN A 26 7.81 -4.83 -17.44
C ASN A 26 8.21 -3.34 -17.45
N GLY A 27 7.64 -2.55 -18.38
CA GLY A 27 7.87 -1.11 -18.47
C GLY A 27 7.28 -0.37 -17.28
N ASP A 28 6.00 -0.61 -16.97
CA ASP A 28 5.31 0.01 -15.83
C ASP A 28 5.99 -0.38 -14.51
N LEU A 29 6.36 -1.65 -14.39
CA LEU A 29 7.09 -2.15 -13.22
C LEU A 29 8.47 -1.49 -13.08
N ALA A 30 9.22 -1.31 -14.19
CA ALA A 30 10.49 -0.62 -14.21
C ALA A 30 10.34 0.85 -13.78
N GLN A 31 9.33 1.52 -14.28
CA GLN A 31 9.02 2.91 -13.93
C GLN A 31 8.66 3.02 -12.44
N ARG A 32 7.77 2.17 -11.92
CA ARG A 32 7.33 2.20 -10.51
C ARG A 32 8.48 1.96 -9.52
N ILE A 33 9.41 1.05 -9.86
CA ILE A 33 10.58 0.70 -9.02
C ILE A 33 11.74 1.68 -9.21
N GLY A 34 11.74 2.49 -10.27
CA GLY A 34 12.90 3.30 -10.64
C GLY A 34 14.10 2.46 -11.15
N ALA A 35 13.86 1.29 -11.75
CA ALA A 35 14.88 0.33 -12.12
C ALA A 35 15.04 0.22 -13.65
N LYS A 36 16.22 -0.28 -14.08
CA LYS A 36 16.43 -0.60 -15.51
C LYS A 36 15.69 -1.88 -15.90
N GLY A 37 15.20 -1.98 -17.14
CA GLY A 37 14.47 -3.15 -17.64
C GLY A 37 15.22 -4.49 -17.48
N SER A 38 16.56 -4.48 -17.58
CA SER A 38 17.38 -5.68 -17.33
C SER A 38 17.30 -6.15 -15.87
N SER A 39 17.25 -5.22 -14.92
CA SER A 39 17.09 -5.53 -13.49
C SER A 39 15.69 -6.11 -13.20
N VAL A 40 14.65 -5.54 -13.84
CA VAL A 40 13.27 -6.09 -13.76
C VAL A 40 13.23 -7.52 -14.28
N THR A 41 13.81 -7.78 -15.45
CA THR A 41 13.85 -9.13 -16.04
C THR A 41 14.53 -10.14 -15.11
N GLN A 42 15.63 -9.76 -14.47
CA GLN A 42 16.31 -10.64 -13.50
C GLN A 42 15.48 -10.86 -12.24
N ALA A 43 14.83 -9.81 -11.71
CA ALA A 43 13.97 -9.91 -10.54
C ALA A 43 12.77 -10.83 -10.83
N VAL A 44 12.08 -10.64 -11.95
CA VAL A 44 10.97 -11.48 -12.40
C VAL A 44 11.39 -12.95 -12.53
N LYS A 45 12.58 -13.23 -13.08
CA LYS A 45 13.10 -14.60 -13.15
C LYS A 45 13.29 -15.21 -11.76
N ARG A 46 13.87 -14.48 -10.80
CA ARG A 46 14.04 -14.96 -9.40
C ARG A 46 12.71 -15.18 -8.70
N LEU A 47 11.77 -14.24 -8.86
CA LEU A 47 10.43 -14.34 -8.29
C LEU A 47 9.65 -15.53 -8.88
N GLY A 48 9.79 -15.78 -10.19
CA GLY A 48 9.22 -16.96 -10.84
C GLY A 48 9.78 -18.28 -10.30
N GLN A 49 11.09 -18.34 -10.01
CA GLN A 49 11.71 -19.53 -9.38
C GLN A 49 11.19 -19.82 -7.95
N LYS A 50 10.59 -18.81 -7.31
CA LYS A 50 9.97 -18.92 -5.98
C LYS A 50 8.44 -19.09 -6.06
N ASP A 51 7.87 -19.27 -7.24
CA ASP A 51 6.44 -19.38 -7.50
C ASP A 51 5.63 -18.16 -7.04
N LEU A 52 6.23 -16.96 -7.04
CA LEU A 52 5.58 -15.72 -6.64
C LEU A 52 4.93 -14.98 -7.81
N VAL A 53 5.47 -15.17 -9.02
CA VAL A 53 4.97 -14.54 -10.24
C VAL A 53 4.95 -15.52 -11.41
N ASN A 54 4.06 -15.27 -12.38
CA ASN A 54 4.02 -15.90 -13.68
C ASN A 54 4.27 -14.88 -14.77
N VAL A 55 5.02 -15.26 -15.82
CA VAL A 55 5.13 -14.46 -17.03
C VAL A 55 3.95 -14.78 -17.94
N VAL A 56 3.17 -13.77 -18.30
CA VAL A 56 2.05 -13.89 -19.23
C VAL A 56 2.49 -13.37 -20.60
N PRO A 57 2.53 -14.22 -21.64
CA PRO A 57 3.01 -13.82 -22.97
C PRO A 57 2.30 -12.56 -23.46
N TYR A 58 3.08 -11.60 -23.95
CA TYR A 58 2.65 -10.30 -24.50
C TYR A 58 1.94 -9.37 -23.49
N LYS A 59 1.67 -9.79 -22.27
CA LYS A 59 0.96 -8.98 -21.25
C LYS A 59 1.87 -8.54 -20.10
N GLY A 60 2.97 -9.28 -19.84
CA GLY A 60 3.92 -8.94 -18.77
C GLY A 60 3.96 -9.96 -17.64
N VAL A 61 3.93 -9.50 -16.40
CA VAL A 61 4.12 -10.31 -15.17
C VAL A 61 2.87 -10.23 -14.30
N GLN A 62 2.43 -11.35 -13.79
CA GLN A 62 1.26 -11.46 -12.92
C GLN A 62 1.64 -12.16 -11.62
N LEU A 63 1.13 -11.68 -10.48
CA LEU A 63 1.29 -12.35 -9.21
C LEU A 63 0.55 -13.70 -9.19
N THR A 64 1.20 -14.71 -8.62
CA THR A 64 0.51 -15.96 -8.25
C THR A 64 -0.34 -15.74 -6.99
N GLN A 65 -1.15 -16.70 -6.60
CA GLN A 65 -1.86 -16.66 -5.31
C GLN A 65 -0.90 -16.57 -4.12
N GLN A 66 0.30 -17.18 -4.23
CA GLN A 66 1.34 -17.06 -3.22
C GLN A 66 1.94 -15.64 -3.21
N GLY A 67 2.18 -15.06 -4.39
CA GLY A 67 2.63 -13.67 -4.54
C GLY A 67 1.63 -12.68 -3.96
N ILE A 68 0.33 -12.85 -4.23
CA ILE A 68 -0.74 -12.00 -3.66
C ILE A 68 -0.77 -12.10 -2.13
N ARG A 69 -0.66 -13.31 -1.56
CA ARG A 69 -0.59 -13.44 -0.10
C ARG A 69 0.62 -12.74 0.50
N LEU A 70 1.79 -12.85 -0.14
CA LEU A 70 2.99 -12.15 0.28
C LEU A 70 2.81 -10.62 0.19
N ALA A 71 2.28 -10.11 -0.93
CA ALA A 71 1.99 -8.69 -1.11
C ALA A 71 1.09 -8.14 0.01
N LYS A 72 0.00 -8.87 0.30
CA LYS A 72 -0.92 -8.47 1.38
C LYS A 72 -0.28 -8.53 2.77
N SER A 73 0.62 -9.47 3.01
CA SER A 73 1.39 -9.53 4.28
C SER A 73 2.33 -8.33 4.43
N ILE A 74 3.01 -7.92 3.36
CA ILE A 74 3.88 -6.74 3.36
C ILE A 74 3.02 -5.49 3.59
N LEU A 75 1.92 -5.36 2.85
CA LEU A 75 0.98 -4.24 2.98
C LEU A 75 0.38 -4.12 4.39
N ARG A 76 0.06 -5.27 5.02
CA ARG A 76 -0.39 -5.30 6.42
C ARG A 76 0.68 -4.72 7.36
N LYS A 77 1.95 -5.14 7.21
CA LYS A 77 3.06 -4.63 8.02
C LYS A 77 3.22 -3.13 7.83
N HIS A 78 3.25 -2.67 6.58
CA HIS A 78 3.36 -1.27 6.23
C HIS A 78 2.30 -0.42 6.96
N ARG A 79 1.03 -0.72 6.77
CA ARG A 79 -0.10 0.04 7.33
C ARG A 79 -0.18 -0.02 8.86
N LEU A 80 0.25 -1.12 9.47
CA LEU A 80 0.36 -1.20 10.93
C LEU A 80 1.50 -0.33 11.48
N TRP A 81 2.62 -0.23 10.76
CA TRP A 81 3.70 0.67 11.14
C TRP A 81 3.30 2.13 10.98
N GLU A 82 2.63 2.52 9.89
CA GLU A 82 2.07 3.86 9.75
C GLU A 82 1.13 4.20 10.91
N THR A 83 0.19 3.30 11.23
CA THR A 83 -0.73 3.48 12.36
C THR A 83 0.03 3.65 13.68
N PHE A 84 1.07 2.87 13.93
CA PHE A 84 1.88 2.99 15.14
C PHE A 84 2.63 4.32 15.20
N LEU A 85 3.25 4.72 14.11
CA LEU A 85 4.02 5.97 14.01
C LEU A 85 3.13 7.18 14.28
N VAL A 86 1.94 7.23 13.68
CA VAL A 86 0.98 8.33 13.91
C VAL A 86 0.39 8.26 15.32
N ASP A 87 -0.26 7.17 15.68
CA ASP A 87 -1.07 7.09 16.90
C ASP A 87 -0.26 7.07 18.19
N LYS A 88 0.96 6.53 18.14
CA LYS A 88 1.76 6.28 19.36
C LYS A 88 3.01 7.14 19.46
N LEU A 89 3.57 7.54 18.33
CA LEU A 89 4.78 8.37 18.31
C LEU A 89 4.51 9.82 17.88
N GLY A 90 3.30 10.13 17.38
CA GLY A 90 2.89 11.48 17.03
C GLY A 90 3.53 12.03 15.75
N PHE A 91 3.98 11.16 14.84
CA PHE A 91 4.41 11.59 13.52
C PHE A 91 3.24 12.12 12.70
N GLY A 92 3.50 13.07 11.82
CA GLY A 92 2.54 13.51 10.81
C GLY A 92 2.17 12.35 9.87
N TRP A 93 0.95 12.31 9.41
CA TRP A 93 0.47 11.29 8.48
C TRP A 93 1.15 11.38 7.10
N ASP A 94 1.70 12.54 6.75
CA ASP A 94 2.53 12.84 5.59
C ASP A 94 3.97 12.35 5.71
N GLU A 95 4.48 12.16 6.94
CA GLU A 95 5.88 11.78 7.23
C GLU A 95 6.11 10.27 7.36
N VAL A 96 5.03 9.50 7.60
CA VAL A 96 5.18 8.10 8.06
C VAL A 96 5.51 7.10 6.96
N HIS A 97 5.16 7.39 5.70
CA HIS A 97 5.33 6.45 4.59
C HIS A 97 6.79 5.98 4.40
N PRO A 98 7.81 6.86 4.34
CA PRO A 98 9.20 6.43 4.19
C PRO A 98 9.74 5.62 5.37
N LEU A 99 9.21 5.84 6.58
CA LEU A 99 9.56 5.08 7.76
C LEU A 99 8.92 3.70 7.76
N ALA A 100 7.64 3.62 7.41
CA ALA A 100 6.91 2.36 7.27
C ALA A 100 7.52 1.46 6.20
N GLU A 101 7.99 2.02 5.07
CA GLU A 101 8.72 1.27 4.04
C GLU A 101 10.00 0.59 4.57
N GLN A 102 10.71 1.19 5.48
CA GLN A 102 11.87 0.57 6.11
C GLN A 102 11.47 -0.53 7.11
N LEU A 103 10.41 -0.31 7.87
CA LEU A 103 9.94 -1.21 8.92
C LEU A 103 9.15 -2.42 8.39
N GLU A 104 8.52 -2.33 7.23
CA GLU A 104 7.70 -3.40 6.66
C GLU A 104 8.48 -4.68 6.35
N HIS A 105 9.79 -4.59 6.23
CA HIS A 105 10.68 -5.72 5.93
C HIS A 105 11.05 -6.58 7.14
N ILE A 106 10.60 -6.21 8.34
CA ILE A 106 10.82 -7.01 9.56
C ILE A 106 10.10 -8.36 9.43
N GLN A 107 10.88 -9.45 9.58
CA GLN A 107 10.42 -10.83 9.34
C GLN A 107 9.94 -11.52 10.63
N SER A 108 9.10 -10.86 11.43
CA SER A 108 8.56 -11.44 12.66
C SER A 108 7.03 -11.35 12.69
N GLU A 109 6.37 -12.44 12.34
CA GLU A 109 4.90 -12.54 12.41
C GLU A 109 4.37 -12.27 13.84
N GLU A 110 5.09 -12.77 14.85
CA GLU A 110 4.71 -12.53 16.25
C GLU A 110 4.74 -11.03 16.60
N LEU A 111 5.75 -10.30 16.13
CA LEU A 111 5.83 -8.85 16.34
C LEU A 111 4.65 -8.14 15.68
N VAL A 112 4.33 -8.50 14.44
CA VAL A 112 3.20 -7.93 13.69
C VAL A 112 1.87 -8.20 14.38
N ASP A 113 1.66 -9.42 14.87
CA ASP A 113 0.44 -9.79 15.61
C ASP A 113 0.32 -9.04 16.95
N ARG A 114 1.43 -8.85 17.66
CA ARG A 114 1.47 -8.05 18.90
C ARG A 114 1.22 -6.57 18.61
N LEU A 115 1.82 -6.03 17.56
CA LEU A 115 1.60 -4.66 17.11
C LEU A 115 0.12 -4.43 16.76
N PHE A 116 -0.49 -5.32 15.97
CA PHE A 116 -1.90 -5.25 15.62
C PHE A 116 -2.81 -5.21 16.85
N LYS A 117 -2.56 -6.09 17.84
CA LYS A 117 -3.31 -6.11 19.08
C LYS A 117 -3.08 -4.86 19.94
N PHE A 118 -1.83 -4.40 20.01
CA PHE A 118 -1.46 -3.20 20.75
C PHE A 118 -2.16 -1.94 20.21
N LEU A 119 -2.35 -1.87 18.89
CA LEU A 119 -3.07 -0.80 18.23
C LEU A 119 -4.60 -0.92 18.31
N GLY A 120 -5.14 -1.92 19.00
CA GLY A 120 -6.59 -2.13 19.14
C GLY A 120 -7.24 -2.80 17.93
N SER A 121 -6.46 -3.54 17.14
CA SER A 121 -6.92 -4.27 15.94
C SER A 121 -7.54 -3.36 14.88
N PRO A 122 -6.80 -2.35 14.39
CA PRO A 122 -7.31 -1.37 13.43
C PRO A 122 -7.68 -2.03 12.10
N LYS A 123 -8.75 -1.53 11.48
CA LYS A 123 -9.20 -1.98 10.15
C LYS A 123 -8.64 -1.12 9.01
N HIS A 124 -8.25 0.11 9.31
CA HIS A 124 -7.72 1.10 8.38
C HIS A 124 -6.52 1.79 9.02
N ASP A 125 -5.60 2.21 8.17
CA ASP A 125 -4.43 2.99 8.56
C ASP A 125 -4.76 4.50 8.72
N PRO A 126 -3.78 5.36 9.04
CA PRO A 126 -4.01 6.80 9.18
C PRO A 126 -4.47 7.51 7.90
N HIS A 127 -4.28 6.90 6.73
CA HIS A 127 -4.73 7.44 5.43
C HIS A 127 -6.14 6.94 5.05
N GLY A 128 -6.73 6.05 5.86
CA GLY A 128 -8.02 5.41 5.59
C GLY A 128 -7.94 4.17 4.70
N ASP A 129 -6.75 3.68 4.43
CA ASP A 129 -6.55 2.48 3.63
C ASP A 129 -6.79 1.20 4.44
N PRO A 130 -7.46 0.17 3.86
CA PRO A 130 -7.82 -1.04 4.59
C PRO A 130 -6.59 -1.89 4.94
N ILE A 131 -6.39 -2.21 6.21
CA ILE A 131 -5.31 -3.08 6.69
C ILE A 131 -5.68 -4.54 6.44
N PRO A 132 -4.93 -5.29 5.61
CA PRO A 132 -5.22 -6.70 5.37
C PRO A 132 -5.24 -7.51 6.68
N GLU A 133 -6.16 -8.42 6.83
CA GLU A 133 -6.17 -9.38 7.94
C GLU A 133 -5.03 -10.41 7.76
N ARG A 134 -4.74 -11.18 8.81
CA ARG A 134 -3.67 -12.18 8.78
C ARG A 134 -3.88 -13.26 7.69
N ASP A 135 -5.12 -13.60 7.40
CA ASP A 135 -5.51 -14.55 6.34
C ASP A 135 -5.53 -13.92 4.94
N GLY A 136 -5.25 -12.62 4.85
CA GLY A 136 -5.25 -11.85 3.60
C GLY A 136 -6.64 -11.33 3.17
N GLN A 137 -7.68 -11.46 4.01
CA GLN A 137 -8.94 -10.77 3.77
C GLN A 137 -8.73 -9.25 3.86
N MET A 138 -9.36 -8.52 2.95
CA MET A 138 -9.31 -7.05 2.94
C MET A 138 -10.58 -6.49 3.56
N PRO A 139 -10.47 -5.61 4.57
CA PRO A 139 -11.61 -4.78 4.97
C PRO A 139 -12.16 -3.97 3.79
N PRO A 140 -13.43 -3.58 3.80
CA PRO A 140 -13.99 -2.76 2.74
C PRO A 140 -13.26 -1.41 2.64
N VAL A 141 -13.09 -0.93 1.40
CA VAL A 141 -12.63 0.44 1.14
C VAL A 141 -13.74 1.40 1.57
N LEU A 142 -13.38 2.43 2.32
CA LEU A 142 -14.32 3.43 2.80
C LEU A 142 -14.52 4.53 1.76
N GLY A 143 -15.76 5.04 1.69
CA GLY A 143 -16.10 6.21 0.91
C GLY A 143 -16.21 5.97 -0.61
N GLN A 144 -16.32 7.08 -1.31
CA GLN A 144 -16.37 7.16 -2.78
C GLN A 144 -15.44 8.28 -3.23
N PRO A 145 -14.92 8.24 -4.48
CA PRO A 145 -14.12 9.34 -5.01
C PRO A 145 -14.86 10.67 -4.94
N ILE A 146 -14.15 11.75 -4.61
CA ILE A 146 -14.73 13.09 -4.46
C ILE A 146 -15.49 13.55 -5.72
N GLY A 147 -15.04 13.16 -6.90
CA GLY A 147 -15.71 13.44 -8.17
C GLY A 147 -17.07 12.74 -8.37
N ALA A 148 -17.48 11.84 -7.47
CA ALA A 148 -18.83 11.24 -7.49
C ALA A 148 -19.90 12.14 -6.86
N PHE A 149 -19.50 13.23 -6.21
CA PHE A 149 -20.41 14.17 -5.53
C PHE A 149 -20.64 15.41 -6.38
N THR A 150 -21.70 16.16 -6.08
CA THR A 150 -22.06 17.41 -6.78
C THR A 150 -21.75 18.62 -5.91
N THR A 151 -21.63 19.80 -6.55
CA THR A 151 -21.52 21.08 -5.84
C THR A 151 -22.66 21.25 -4.84
N GLY A 152 -22.35 21.74 -3.64
CA GLY A 152 -23.25 21.90 -2.51
C GLY A 152 -23.35 20.65 -1.61
N ALA A 153 -22.74 19.53 -1.98
CA ALA A 153 -22.72 18.34 -1.12
C ALA A 153 -21.79 18.56 0.09
N GLU A 154 -22.25 18.13 1.26
CA GLU A 154 -21.44 18.02 2.46
C GLU A 154 -20.80 16.61 2.50
N ILE A 155 -19.50 16.56 2.54
CA ILE A 155 -18.72 15.31 2.52
C ILE A 155 -17.79 15.22 3.72
N ARG A 156 -17.51 13.99 4.18
CA ARG A 156 -16.47 13.71 5.16
C ARG A 156 -15.34 12.96 4.48
N ILE A 157 -14.12 13.46 4.62
CA ILE A 157 -12.93 12.77 4.10
C ILE A 157 -12.64 11.55 4.98
N VAL A 158 -12.72 10.37 4.40
CA VAL A 158 -12.51 9.10 5.11
C VAL A 158 -11.30 8.32 4.60
N ARG A 159 -10.78 8.72 3.44
CA ARG A 159 -9.61 8.11 2.82
C ARG A 159 -8.93 9.09 1.88
N VAL A 160 -7.61 9.06 1.87
CA VAL A 160 -6.76 9.76 0.90
C VAL A 160 -5.87 8.73 0.25
N GLU A 161 -5.92 8.61 -1.08
CA GLU A 161 -5.01 7.71 -1.80
C GLU A 161 -3.58 8.22 -1.71
N ASP A 162 -2.63 7.29 -1.54
CA ASP A 162 -1.21 7.63 -1.55
C ASP A 162 -0.81 8.18 -2.93
N ALA A 163 -0.60 9.48 -2.98
CA ALA A 163 -0.20 10.23 -4.17
C ALA A 163 1.20 10.88 -4.00
N GLY A 164 1.93 10.47 -2.96
CA GLY A 164 3.25 10.98 -2.63
C GLY A 164 3.24 12.24 -1.74
N THR A 165 4.40 12.54 -1.16
CA THR A 165 4.58 13.59 -0.15
C THR A 165 4.06 14.96 -0.60
N GLU A 166 4.32 15.34 -1.85
CA GLU A 166 3.89 16.64 -2.39
C GLU A 166 2.36 16.82 -2.35
N PHE A 167 1.60 15.76 -2.57
CA PHE A 167 0.14 15.81 -2.48
C PHE A 167 -0.34 15.97 -1.03
N PHE A 168 0.28 15.28 -0.09
CA PHE A 168 -0.02 15.41 1.33
C PHE A 168 0.31 16.83 1.84
N ASP A 169 1.45 17.41 1.45
CA ASP A 169 1.81 18.81 1.76
C ASP A 169 0.75 19.80 1.27
N GLN A 170 0.17 19.54 0.07
CA GLN A 170 -0.92 20.36 -0.46
C GLN A 170 -2.19 20.25 0.40
N LEU A 171 -2.57 19.03 0.80
CA LEU A 171 -3.74 18.83 1.66
C LEU A 171 -3.58 19.52 3.01
N GLU A 172 -2.40 19.44 3.60
CA GLU A 172 -2.07 20.12 4.86
C GLU A 172 -2.15 21.64 4.70
N THR A 173 -1.55 22.21 3.64
CA THR A 173 -1.62 23.64 3.31
C THR A 173 -3.07 24.12 3.14
N MET A 174 -3.94 23.27 2.58
CA MET A 174 -5.37 23.53 2.43
C MET A 174 -6.17 23.25 3.71
N ASN A 175 -5.52 22.79 4.78
CA ASN A 175 -6.16 22.34 6.02
C ASN A 175 -7.20 21.23 5.78
N ILE A 176 -6.90 20.33 4.82
CA ILE A 176 -7.74 19.17 4.52
C ILE A 176 -7.21 17.97 5.31
N ASN A 177 -8.01 17.49 6.26
CA ASN A 177 -7.64 16.39 7.16
C ASN A 177 -8.69 15.27 7.11
N LEU A 178 -8.22 14.04 7.34
CA LEU A 178 -9.10 12.90 7.51
C LEU A 178 -10.05 13.09 8.69
N GLY A 179 -11.27 12.63 8.53
CA GLY A 179 -12.32 12.74 9.53
C GLY A 179 -13.07 14.07 9.55
N ASN A 180 -12.55 15.12 8.90
CA ASN A 180 -13.20 16.41 8.82
C ASN A 180 -14.28 16.45 7.72
N THR A 181 -15.22 17.36 7.88
CA THR A 181 -16.34 17.58 6.97
C THR A 181 -16.10 18.85 6.16
N TYR A 182 -16.40 18.78 4.86
CA TYR A 182 -16.20 19.87 3.89
C TYR A 182 -17.40 20.00 2.98
N GLU A 183 -17.69 21.21 2.53
CA GLU A 183 -18.67 21.49 1.48
C GLU A 183 -17.98 21.58 0.11
N ILE A 184 -18.50 20.88 -0.88
CA ILE A 184 -18.01 20.96 -2.27
C ILE A 184 -18.55 22.26 -2.90
N ARG A 185 -17.68 23.24 -3.17
CA ARG A 185 -18.07 24.54 -3.76
C ARG A 185 -17.93 24.59 -5.28
N ALA A 186 -17.00 23.81 -5.83
CA ALA A 186 -16.83 23.67 -7.28
C ALA A 186 -16.21 22.29 -7.59
N ILE A 187 -16.51 21.74 -8.73
CA ILE A 187 -15.90 20.55 -9.31
C ILE A 187 -15.37 20.91 -10.68
#